data_f73f1798e132e8fef1afb3a7a21b6a9f
#
_entry.id   f73f1798e132e8fef1afb3a7a21b6a9f
#
_cell.length_a   1.000
_cell.length_b   1.000
_cell.length_c   1.000
_cell.angle_alpha   90.00
_cell.angle_beta   90.00
_cell.angle_gamma   90.00
#
_symmetry.space_group_name_H-M   'P 1'
#
loop_
_entity.id
_entity.type
_entity.pdbx_description
1 polymer ?
#
loop_
_entity_poly.entity_id
_entity_poly.type
_entity_poly.pdbx_seq_one_letter_code
_entity_poly.pdbx_strand_id
1 'polypeptide(L)'
;MKKFFLLIAFCFGALSISADSYRDLLTQYMQVGNLVDKGTYSEMLKPLATSAFPNDAQKGMDIVGQYASSQMSTDIIDLFEPAFRNHVSESELQQLVTIMQDPRMQEIQAKSVELASNFNQSPDFQAFMQQYQAAMMQIMQGQKPQEIPTPAGVDKEYEELFNTYYTNSRAGEVAMVAFRSMSGMITNALKQQGVANADEIVNNLIQYTERNLSKVLMSHFSKSFTIENLQTLNRLTSLPAYTHAMDAVVEMSGNPMKLGLSLIDKMADWMNSDYPNEAEALKRSIKEAQRSLGM
;
A
#
# COMPACT_ATOMS: atom_id res chain seq x y z
N MET A 1 2.93 3.76 -10.95
CA MET A 1 1.59 3.90 -10.36
C MET A 1 0.75 2.61 -10.30
N LYS A 2 1.12 1.49 -10.93
CA LYS A 2 0.24 0.30 -11.04
C LYS A 2 0.08 -0.56 -9.77
N LYS A 3 0.84 -0.34 -8.68
CA LYS A 3 0.91 -1.30 -7.56
C LYS A 3 0.73 -0.70 -6.15
N PHE A 4 0.32 0.56 -6.02
CA PHE A 4 0.18 1.19 -4.69
C PHE A 4 -1.11 0.82 -3.95
N PHE A 5 -2.12 0.27 -4.66
CA PHE A 5 -3.38 -0.16 -4.05
C PHE A 5 -3.34 -1.56 -3.40
N LEU A 6 -2.22 -2.29 -3.53
CA LEU A 6 -2.08 -3.64 -2.99
C LEU A 6 -1.90 -3.72 -1.47
N LEU A 7 -1.70 -2.59 -0.80
CA LEU A 7 -1.50 -2.55 0.67
C LEU A 7 -2.78 -2.85 1.47
N ILE A 8 -3.93 -3.01 0.82
CA ILE A 8 -5.24 -3.21 1.49
C ILE A 8 -5.68 -4.69 1.43
N ALA A 9 -4.96 -5.54 0.72
CA ALA A 9 -5.35 -6.94 0.55
C ALA A 9 -4.52 -7.88 1.44
N PHE A 10 -5.21 -8.66 2.22
CA PHE A 10 -4.65 -9.62 3.20
C PHE A 10 -4.72 -11.06 2.69
N CYS A 11 -3.69 -11.91 2.85
CA CYS A 11 -3.68 -13.32 2.48
C CYS A 11 -3.04 -14.25 3.51
N PHE A 12 -3.45 -15.50 3.50
CA PHE A 12 -3.11 -16.53 4.50
C PHE A 12 -2.38 -17.77 3.99
N GLY A 13 -1.55 -18.34 4.87
CA GLY A 13 -1.10 -19.71 4.82
C GLY A 13 -0.89 -20.23 6.25
N ALA A 14 -1.48 -21.39 6.57
CA ALA A 14 -1.47 -21.96 7.90
C ALA A 14 -0.09 -22.55 8.24
N LEU A 15 0.50 -22.11 9.34
CA LEU A 15 1.53 -22.86 10.09
C LEU A 15 1.21 -22.74 11.58
N SER A 16 0.94 -23.89 12.19
CA SER A 16 0.81 -24.02 13.65
C SER A 16 2.21 -24.03 14.25
N ILE A 17 2.64 -22.90 14.79
CA ILE A 17 3.85 -22.81 15.62
C ILE A 17 3.42 -22.09 16.90
N SER A 18 3.77 -22.63 18.06
CA SER A 18 3.63 -21.92 19.32
C SER A 18 4.57 -20.72 19.28
N ALA A 19 4.01 -19.53 19.12
CA ALA A 19 4.77 -18.30 19.09
C ALA A 19 5.08 -17.88 20.52
N ASP A 20 6.33 -18.00 20.90
CA ASP A 20 6.81 -17.60 22.24
C ASP A 20 7.30 -16.15 22.28
N SER A 21 7.32 -15.44 21.16
CA SER A 21 7.82 -14.08 21.11
C SER A 21 6.92 -13.14 20.30
N TYR A 22 6.94 -11.85 20.67
CA TYR A 22 6.28 -10.78 19.92
C TYR A 22 6.64 -10.80 18.41
N ARG A 23 7.92 -11.06 18.10
CA ARG A 23 8.42 -11.15 16.72
C ARG A 23 7.78 -12.29 15.93
N ASP A 24 7.58 -13.44 16.56
CA ASP A 24 6.96 -14.59 15.91
C ASP A 24 5.48 -14.31 15.61
N LEU A 25 4.76 -13.66 16.56
CA LEU A 25 3.40 -13.20 16.35
C LEU A 25 3.30 -12.13 15.25
N LEU A 26 4.22 -11.17 15.24
CA LEU A 26 4.27 -10.16 14.19
C LEU A 26 4.55 -10.80 12.83
N THR A 27 5.47 -11.76 12.78
CA THR A 27 5.76 -12.51 11.56
C THR A 27 4.52 -13.23 11.04
N GLN A 28 3.80 -13.93 11.91
CA GLN A 28 2.54 -14.59 11.56
C GLN A 28 1.50 -13.56 11.09
N TYR A 29 1.30 -12.48 11.83
CA TYR A 29 0.36 -11.42 11.46
C TYR A 29 0.68 -10.84 10.08
N MET A 30 1.93 -10.50 9.82
CA MET A 30 2.36 -9.90 8.55
C MET A 30 2.28 -10.88 7.38
N GLN A 31 2.60 -12.15 7.60
CA GLN A 31 2.45 -13.20 6.58
C GLN A 31 0.97 -13.43 6.26
N VAL A 32 0.18 -13.60 7.31
CA VAL A 32 -1.25 -13.76 7.24
C VAL A 32 -1.89 -12.53 6.59
N GLY A 33 -1.46 -11.33 6.95
CA GLY A 33 -1.92 -10.07 6.40
C GLY A 33 -1.38 -9.72 5.01
N ASN A 34 -0.54 -10.58 4.40
CA ASN A 34 0.15 -10.29 3.14
C ASN A 34 0.92 -8.95 3.12
N LEU A 35 1.30 -8.45 4.29
CA LEU A 35 2.09 -7.22 4.41
C LEU A 35 3.54 -7.42 3.92
N VAL A 36 3.97 -8.68 3.78
CA VAL A 36 5.25 -9.10 3.21
C VAL A 36 5.11 -9.63 1.78
N ASP A 37 4.21 -9.04 0.98
CA ASP A 37 4.06 -9.44 -0.45
C ASP A 37 5.34 -9.18 -1.23
N LYS A 38 6.12 -10.25 -1.40
CA LYS A 38 7.40 -10.24 -2.11
C LYS A 38 7.27 -9.73 -3.55
N GLY A 39 6.14 -9.97 -4.19
CA GLY A 39 5.88 -9.52 -5.55
C GLY A 39 5.88 -7.99 -5.65
N THR A 40 5.15 -7.31 -4.78
CA THR A 40 5.08 -5.85 -4.74
C THR A 40 6.42 -5.21 -4.44
N TYR A 41 7.13 -5.71 -3.41
CA TYR A 41 8.44 -5.16 -3.04
C TYR A 41 9.51 -5.45 -4.11
N SER A 42 9.50 -6.64 -4.71
CA SER A 42 10.42 -6.98 -5.81
C SER A 42 10.27 -6.02 -7.00
N GLU A 43 9.04 -5.72 -7.41
CA GLU A 43 8.81 -4.78 -8.51
C GLU A 43 9.28 -3.35 -8.19
N MET A 44 9.22 -2.95 -6.93
CA MET A 44 9.75 -1.66 -6.49
C MET A 44 11.28 -1.64 -6.55
N LEU A 45 11.93 -2.76 -6.23
CA LEU A 45 13.39 -2.86 -6.20
C LEU A 45 14.01 -3.04 -7.59
N LYS A 46 13.33 -3.65 -8.55
CA LYS A 46 13.86 -3.96 -9.89
C LYS A 46 14.50 -2.77 -10.62
N PRO A 47 13.87 -1.58 -10.73
CA PRO A 47 14.47 -0.46 -11.45
C PRO A 47 15.80 -0.02 -10.85
N LEU A 48 15.92 -0.10 -9.53
CA LEU A 48 17.12 0.32 -8.80
C LEU A 48 18.23 -0.72 -8.88
N ALA A 49 17.88 -2.00 -8.77
CA ALA A 49 18.82 -3.08 -8.96
C ALA A 49 19.38 -3.09 -10.38
N THR A 50 18.53 -2.91 -11.39
CA THR A 50 19.00 -2.84 -12.80
C THR A 50 19.92 -1.64 -13.02
N SER A 51 19.72 -0.53 -12.32
CA SER A 51 20.62 0.64 -12.42
C SER A 51 22.03 0.36 -11.84
N ALA A 52 22.14 -0.55 -10.86
CA ALA A 52 23.42 -0.97 -10.31
C ALA A 52 24.20 -1.93 -11.23
N PHE A 53 23.51 -2.52 -12.20
CA PHE A 53 24.09 -3.42 -13.21
C PHE A 53 23.86 -2.88 -14.62
N PRO A 54 24.48 -1.73 -15.00
CA PRO A 54 24.14 -1.04 -16.25
C PRO A 54 24.49 -1.85 -17.50
N ASN A 55 25.40 -2.81 -17.40
CA ASN A 55 25.81 -3.68 -18.50
C ASN A 55 25.09 -5.04 -18.51
N ASP A 56 24.29 -5.36 -17.47
CA ASP A 56 23.59 -6.64 -17.33
C ASP A 56 22.32 -6.47 -16.48
N ALA A 57 21.30 -5.85 -17.06
CA ALA A 57 20.02 -5.62 -16.39
C ALA A 57 19.33 -6.92 -15.94
N GLN A 58 19.56 -8.05 -16.66
CA GLN A 58 19.01 -9.34 -16.28
C GLN A 58 19.60 -9.82 -14.96
N LYS A 59 20.90 -9.66 -14.76
CA LYS A 59 21.57 -9.96 -13.49
C LYS A 59 20.98 -9.16 -12.31
N GLY A 60 20.69 -7.88 -12.52
CA GLY A 60 20.01 -7.06 -11.51
C GLY A 60 18.63 -7.62 -11.13
N MET A 61 17.85 -8.08 -12.11
CA MET A 61 16.55 -8.73 -11.85
C MET A 61 16.69 -10.06 -11.11
N ASP A 62 17.67 -10.88 -11.49
CA ASP A 62 17.93 -12.18 -10.86
C ASP A 62 18.35 -11.99 -9.37
N ILE A 63 19.13 -10.96 -9.08
CA ILE A 63 19.52 -10.60 -7.71
C ILE A 63 18.31 -10.19 -6.88
N VAL A 64 17.40 -9.37 -7.41
CA VAL A 64 16.13 -9.06 -6.71
C VAL A 64 15.32 -10.33 -6.43
N GLY A 65 15.27 -11.27 -7.39
CA GLY A 65 14.60 -12.56 -7.20
C GLY A 65 15.24 -13.41 -6.09
N GLN A 66 16.56 -13.46 -6.02
CA GLN A 66 17.30 -14.16 -4.96
C GLN A 66 17.07 -13.52 -3.59
N TYR A 67 17.16 -12.19 -3.50
CA TYR A 67 16.87 -11.44 -2.28
C TYR A 67 15.43 -11.65 -1.81
N ALA A 68 14.46 -11.58 -2.72
CA ALA A 68 13.06 -11.82 -2.44
C ALA A 68 12.79 -13.23 -1.91
N SER A 69 13.51 -14.24 -2.40
CA SER A 69 13.34 -15.62 -1.96
C SER A 69 14.00 -15.92 -0.62
N SER A 70 15.10 -15.25 -0.27
CA SER A 70 15.94 -15.58 0.88
C SER A 70 15.78 -14.64 2.08
N GLN A 71 15.81 -13.32 1.88
CA GLN A 71 15.99 -12.36 2.96
C GLN A 71 14.88 -11.30 3.10
N MET A 72 14.23 -10.92 2.00
CA MET A 72 13.32 -9.77 1.94
C MET A 72 12.21 -9.79 3.01
N SER A 73 11.62 -10.97 3.28
CA SER A 73 10.54 -11.07 4.30
C SER A 73 11.05 -10.70 5.69
N THR A 74 12.25 -11.16 6.04
CA THR A 74 12.89 -10.84 7.33
C THR A 74 13.14 -9.34 7.44
N ASP A 75 13.68 -8.75 6.39
CA ASP A 75 14.02 -7.32 6.37
C ASP A 75 12.78 -6.42 6.41
N ILE A 76 11.68 -6.83 5.78
CA ILE A 76 10.39 -6.13 5.89
C ILE A 76 9.88 -6.18 7.34
N ILE A 77 9.91 -7.37 7.97
CA ILE A 77 9.49 -7.51 9.37
C ILE A 77 10.35 -6.63 10.28
N ASP A 78 11.68 -6.62 10.09
CA ASP A 78 12.60 -5.75 10.84
C ASP A 78 12.26 -4.27 10.71
N LEU A 79 11.83 -3.84 9.54
CA LEU A 79 11.44 -2.45 9.31
C LEU A 79 10.12 -2.08 10.00
N PHE A 80 9.16 -3.02 10.05
CA PHE A 80 7.85 -2.78 10.66
C PHE A 80 7.83 -3.00 12.18
N GLU A 81 8.66 -3.88 12.71
CA GLU A 81 8.65 -4.27 14.13
C GLU A 81 8.69 -3.08 15.10
N PRO A 82 9.54 -2.03 14.92
CA PRO A 82 9.55 -0.90 15.84
C PRO A 82 8.22 -0.16 15.93
N ALA A 83 7.57 0.10 14.79
CA ALA A 83 6.28 0.76 14.76
C ALA A 83 5.19 -0.11 15.40
N PHE A 84 5.18 -1.42 15.10
CA PHE A 84 4.24 -2.35 15.73
C PHE A 84 4.41 -2.43 17.24
N ARG A 85 5.64 -2.49 17.75
CA ARG A 85 5.90 -2.49 19.20
C ARG A 85 5.45 -1.21 19.91
N ASN A 86 5.42 -0.08 19.20
CA ASN A 86 4.94 1.18 19.75
C ASN A 86 3.41 1.24 19.88
N HIS A 87 2.69 0.55 19.00
CA HIS A 87 1.23 0.68 18.89
C HIS A 87 0.46 -0.56 19.35
N VAL A 88 1.02 -1.76 19.19
CA VAL A 88 0.30 -3.03 19.33
C VAL A 88 0.93 -3.87 20.44
N SER A 89 0.15 -4.26 21.42
CA SER A 89 0.58 -5.21 22.45
C SER A 89 0.64 -6.65 21.91
N GLU A 90 1.38 -7.52 22.59
CA GLU A 90 1.48 -8.94 22.23
C GLU A 90 0.11 -9.63 22.26
N SER A 91 -0.73 -9.32 23.26
CA SER A 91 -2.09 -9.85 23.36
C SER A 91 -3.00 -9.40 22.20
N GLU A 92 -2.84 -8.19 21.72
CA GLU A 92 -3.56 -7.67 20.54
C GLU A 92 -3.10 -8.35 19.26
N LEU A 93 -1.79 -8.55 19.08
CA LEU A 93 -1.28 -9.33 17.95
C LEU A 93 -1.81 -10.77 17.97
N GLN A 94 -1.82 -11.42 19.12
CA GLN A 94 -2.38 -12.76 19.27
C GLN A 94 -3.88 -12.80 18.93
N GLN A 95 -4.64 -11.78 19.34
CA GLN A 95 -6.05 -11.65 18.99
C GLN A 95 -6.23 -11.51 17.47
N LEU A 96 -5.46 -10.63 16.82
CA LEU A 96 -5.53 -10.42 15.38
C LEU A 96 -5.16 -11.69 14.62
N VAL A 97 -4.06 -12.34 14.95
CA VAL A 97 -3.65 -13.60 14.33
C VAL A 97 -4.76 -14.67 14.44
N THR A 98 -5.36 -14.79 15.62
CA THR A 98 -6.45 -15.77 15.86
C THR A 98 -7.67 -15.50 14.97
N ILE A 99 -8.10 -14.25 14.89
CA ILE A 99 -9.26 -13.87 14.04
C ILE A 99 -8.94 -14.08 12.57
N MET A 100 -7.74 -13.75 12.18
CA MET A 100 -7.31 -13.84 10.81
C MET A 100 -7.09 -15.31 10.37
N GLN A 101 -6.92 -16.24 11.26
CA GLN A 101 -6.90 -17.68 11.00
C GLN A 101 -8.30 -18.31 10.86
N ASP A 102 -9.36 -17.57 11.12
CA ASP A 102 -10.73 -18.03 10.89
C ASP A 102 -10.98 -18.34 9.41
N PRO A 103 -11.56 -19.50 9.03
CA PRO A 103 -11.77 -19.87 7.63
C PRO A 103 -12.60 -18.87 6.82
N ARG A 104 -13.58 -18.20 7.44
CA ARG A 104 -14.37 -17.16 6.78
C ARG A 104 -13.53 -15.92 6.48
N MET A 105 -12.65 -15.56 7.43
CA MET A 105 -11.74 -14.45 7.22
C MET A 105 -10.75 -14.78 6.11
N GLN A 106 -10.26 -16.01 6.05
CA GLN A 106 -9.39 -16.48 4.96
C GLN A 106 -10.05 -16.36 3.59
N GLU A 107 -11.32 -16.76 3.46
CA GLU A 107 -12.08 -16.60 2.21
C GLU A 107 -12.23 -15.12 1.81
N ILE A 108 -12.59 -14.26 2.76
CA ILE A 108 -12.73 -12.83 2.55
C ILE A 108 -11.41 -12.22 2.07
N GLN A 109 -10.30 -12.65 2.63
CA GLN A 109 -8.98 -12.13 2.25
C GLN A 109 -8.53 -12.63 0.89
N ALA A 110 -8.77 -13.88 0.55
CA ALA A 110 -8.52 -14.37 -0.82
C ALA A 110 -9.27 -13.51 -1.85
N LYS A 111 -10.54 -13.18 -1.58
CA LYS A 111 -11.31 -12.24 -2.41
C LYS A 111 -10.72 -10.83 -2.44
N SER A 112 -10.22 -10.35 -1.30
CA SER A 112 -9.59 -9.02 -1.21
C SER A 112 -8.33 -8.93 -2.08
N VAL A 113 -7.50 -9.98 -2.07
CA VAL A 113 -6.29 -10.06 -2.91
C VAL A 113 -6.66 -10.10 -4.39
N GLU A 114 -7.63 -10.91 -4.77
CA GLU A 114 -8.11 -10.97 -6.15
C GLU A 114 -8.62 -9.61 -6.61
N LEU A 115 -9.45 -8.94 -5.80
CA LEU A 115 -9.95 -7.60 -6.08
C LEU A 115 -8.81 -6.59 -6.25
N ALA A 116 -7.86 -6.58 -5.32
CA ALA A 116 -6.74 -5.64 -5.36
C ALA A 116 -5.83 -5.87 -6.59
N SER A 117 -5.55 -7.13 -6.94
CA SER A 117 -4.73 -7.46 -8.10
C SER A 117 -5.37 -7.04 -9.42
N ASN A 118 -6.70 -7.11 -9.51
CA ASN A 118 -7.47 -6.80 -10.70
C ASN A 118 -7.95 -5.33 -10.76
N PHE A 119 -7.85 -4.57 -9.65
CA PHE A 119 -8.39 -3.21 -9.56
C PHE A 119 -7.89 -2.28 -10.67
N ASN A 120 -6.60 -2.25 -10.91
CA ASN A 120 -5.99 -1.36 -11.92
C ASN A 120 -6.43 -1.68 -13.37
N GLN A 121 -6.92 -2.90 -13.61
CA GLN A 121 -7.42 -3.33 -14.91
C GLN A 121 -8.96 -3.30 -14.96
N SER A 122 -9.60 -3.00 -13.84
CA SER A 122 -11.06 -2.99 -13.74
C SER A 122 -11.68 -1.85 -14.55
N PRO A 123 -12.90 -2.05 -15.09
CA PRO A 123 -13.66 -0.97 -15.71
C PRO A 123 -13.91 0.21 -14.73
N ASP A 124 -14.06 -0.07 -13.43
CA ASP A 124 -14.27 0.97 -12.40
C ASP A 124 -13.07 1.89 -12.29
N PHE A 125 -11.85 1.32 -12.27
CA PHE A 125 -10.63 2.11 -12.22
C PHE A 125 -10.41 2.90 -13.51
N GLN A 126 -10.69 2.30 -14.67
CA GLN A 126 -10.59 3.00 -15.95
C GLN A 126 -11.59 4.17 -16.04
N ALA A 127 -12.84 3.95 -15.61
CA ALA A 127 -13.85 5.02 -15.54
C ALA A 127 -13.41 6.12 -14.56
N PHE A 128 -12.86 5.74 -13.40
CA PHE A 128 -12.31 6.71 -12.45
C PHE A 128 -11.18 7.53 -13.07
N MET A 129 -10.23 6.91 -13.77
CA MET A 129 -9.13 7.62 -14.42
C MET A 129 -9.59 8.61 -15.49
N GLN A 130 -10.64 8.26 -16.24
CA GLN A 130 -11.26 9.19 -17.21
C GLN A 130 -11.91 10.38 -16.49
N GLN A 131 -12.66 10.13 -15.43
CA GLN A 131 -13.30 11.17 -14.62
C GLN A 131 -12.26 12.04 -13.91
N TYR A 132 -11.17 11.45 -13.42
CA TYR A 132 -10.05 12.16 -12.81
C TYR A 132 -9.36 13.12 -13.82
N GLN A 133 -9.14 12.68 -15.05
CA GLN A 133 -8.61 13.53 -16.12
C GLN A 133 -9.57 14.67 -16.45
N ALA A 134 -10.86 14.40 -16.55
CA ALA A 134 -11.87 15.44 -16.77
C ALA A 134 -11.92 16.45 -15.61
N ALA A 135 -11.87 15.95 -14.36
CA ALA A 135 -11.80 16.78 -13.16
C ALA A 135 -10.55 17.68 -13.16
N MET A 136 -9.40 17.12 -13.53
CA MET A 136 -8.16 17.89 -13.64
C MET A 136 -8.31 19.05 -14.66
N MET A 137 -8.89 18.77 -15.83
CA MET A 137 -9.13 19.82 -16.83
C MET A 137 -10.09 20.90 -16.33
N GLN A 138 -11.18 20.53 -15.64
CA GLN A 138 -12.13 21.47 -15.04
C GLN A 138 -11.45 22.34 -13.98
N ILE A 139 -10.65 21.74 -13.08
CA ILE A 139 -9.89 22.47 -12.05
C ILE A 139 -8.90 23.44 -12.68
N MET A 140 -8.18 23.02 -13.73
CA MET A 140 -7.26 23.91 -14.47
C MET A 140 -7.98 25.11 -15.11
N GLN A 141 -9.26 24.96 -15.46
CA GLN A 141 -10.13 26.02 -15.99
C GLN A 141 -10.81 26.85 -14.89
N GLY A 142 -10.49 26.59 -13.60
CA GLY A 142 -11.13 27.26 -12.47
C GLY A 142 -12.57 26.81 -12.19
N GLN A 143 -12.97 25.66 -12.73
CA GLN A 143 -14.30 25.08 -12.55
C GLN A 143 -14.31 24.05 -11.43
N LYS A 144 -15.44 23.90 -10.73
CA LYS A 144 -15.62 22.83 -9.76
C LYS A 144 -15.87 21.50 -10.49
N PRO A 145 -15.06 20.46 -10.24
CA PRO A 145 -15.27 19.16 -10.89
C PRO A 145 -16.56 18.50 -10.42
N GLN A 146 -17.18 17.75 -11.35
CA GLN A 146 -18.36 16.94 -11.02
C GLN A 146 -17.97 15.77 -10.14
N GLU A 147 -18.73 15.55 -9.07
CA GLU A 147 -18.51 14.39 -8.17
C GLU A 147 -19.01 13.09 -8.82
N ILE A 148 -18.34 11.99 -8.47
CA ILE A 148 -18.74 10.65 -8.87
C ILE A 148 -20.04 10.29 -8.14
N PRO A 149 -21.08 9.84 -8.85
CA PRO A 149 -22.31 9.40 -8.19
C PRO A 149 -22.08 8.12 -7.38
N THR A 150 -22.95 7.85 -6.40
CA THR A 150 -23.01 6.55 -5.76
C THR A 150 -23.24 5.46 -6.80
N PRO A 151 -22.54 4.30 -6.73
CA PRO A 151 -22.67 3.24 -7.73
C PRO A 151 -24.11 2.74 -7.87
N ALA A 152 -24.57 2.57 -9.10
CA ALA A 152 -25.90 2.03 -9.37
C ALA A 152 -25.99 0.57 -8.91
N GLY A 153 -27.14 0.19 -8.30
CA GLY A 153 -27.38 -1.19 -7.84
C GLY A 153 -26.82 -1.52 -6.45
N VAL A 154 -26.15 -0.57 -5.79
CA VAL A 154 -25.79 -0.69 -4.39
C VAL A 154 -26.99 -0.26 -3.54
N ASP A 155 -27.46 -1.15 -2.67
CA ASP A 155 -28.53 -0.80 -1.72
C ASP A 155 -27.97 0.01 -0.53
N LYS A 156 -28.88 0.61 0.23
CA LYS A 156 -28.51 1.49 1.34
C LYS A 156 -27.79 0.75 2.46
N GLU A 157 -28.17 -0.50 2.75
CA GLU A 157 -27.52 -1.31 3.78
C GLU A 157 -26.06 -1.61 3.40
N TYR A 158 -25.82 -1.98 2.14
CA TYR A 158 -24.47 -2.21 1.63
C TYR A 158 -23.62 -0.94 1.70
N GLU A 159 -24.17 0.20 1.29
CA GLU A 159 -23.50 1.50 1.34
C GLU A 159 -23.08 1.86 2.78
N GLU A 160 -23.99 1.72 3.74
CA GLU A 160 -23.71 2.00 5.16
C GLU A 160 -22.61 1.08 5.72
N LEU A 161 -22.69 -0.22 5.44
CA LEU A 161 -21.69 -1.20 5.86
C LEU A 161 -20.31 -0.96 5.20
N PHE A 162 -20.32 -0.65 3.90
CA PHE A 162 -19.07 -0.33 3.19
C PHE A 162 -18.43 0.95 3.73
N ASN A 163 -19.20 2.01 3.95
CA ASN A 163 -18.67 3.26 4.51
C ASN A 163 -18.11 3.07 5.92
N THR A 164 -18.74 2.23 6.74
CA THR A 164 -18.23 1.85 8.06
C THR A 164 -16.90 1.11 7.93
N TYR A 165 -16.83 0.11 7.06
CA TYR A 165 -15.59 -0.61 6.76
C TYR A 165 -14.49 0.32 6.24
N TYR A 166 -14.81 1.16 5.26
CA TYR A 166 -13.87 2.09 4.64
C TYR A 166 -13.25 3.05 5.66
N THR A 167 -14.08 3.54 6.58
CA THR A 167 -13.63 4.43 7.67
C THR A 167 -12.75 3.68 8.67
N ASN A 168 -13.23 2.55 9.20
CA ASN A 168 -12.55 1.79 10.24
C ASN A 168 -11.25 1.13 9.74
N SER A 169 -11.22 0.68 8.48
CA SER A 169 -10.02 0.11 7.87
C SER A 169 -8.95 1.14 7.53
N ARG A 170 -9.29 2.44 7.60
CA ARG A 170 -8.41 3.55 7.18
C ARG A 170 -7.90 3.41 5.74
N ALA A 171 -8.61 2.63 4.91
CA ALA A 171 -8.22 2.38 3.52
C ALA A 171 -8.06 3.66 2.71
N GLY A 172 -8.95 4.63 2.94
CA GLY A 172 -8.86 5.97 2.33
C GLY A 172 -7.62 6.72 2.77
N GLU A 173 -7.28 6.68 4.05
CA GLU A 173 -6.10 7.36 4.60
C GLU A 173 -4.80 6.81 3.99
N VAL A 174 -4.63 5.49 3.98
CA VAL A 174 -3.45 4.85 3.38
C VAL A 174 -3.34 5.18 1.88
N ALA A 175 -4.44 5.12 1.14
CA ALA A 175 -4.44 5.48 -0.28
C ALA A 175 -4.11 6.96 -0.50
N MET A 176 -4.61 7.86 0.36
CA MET A 176 -4.33 9.30 0.27
C MET A 176 -2.92 9.67 0.68
N VAL A 177 -2.28 8.93 1.61
CA VAL A 177 -0.84 9.12 1.91
C VAL A 177 -0.01 8.91 0.65
N ALA A 178 -0.27 7.84 -0.10
CA ALA A 178 0.41 7.58 -1.35
C ALA A 178 0.16 8.69 -2.39
N PHE A 179 -1.07 9.15 -2.52
CA PHE A 179 -1.42 10.22 -3.45
C PHE A 179 -0.76 11.56 -3.07
N ARG A 180 -0.77 11.91 -1.79
CA ARG A 180 -0.12 13.13 -1.28
C ARG A 180 1.40 13.08 -1.43
N SER A 181 2.04 11.92 -1.27
CA SER A 181 3.48 11.78 -1.47
C SER A 181 3.92 12.09 -2.92
N MET A 182 3.03 11.86 -3.90
CA MET A 182 3.26 12.19 -5.31
C MET A 182 2.89 13.65 -5.67
N SER A 183 2.18 14.34 -4.79
CA SER A 183 1.67 15.70 -5.07
C SER A 183 2.77 16.68 -5.42
N GLY A 184 3.90 16.63 -4.73
CA GLY A 184 5.06 17.45 -5.01
C GLY A 184 5.64 17.26 -6.43
N MET A 185 5.68 16.02 -6.91
CA MET A 185 6.12 15.72 -8.27
C MET A 185 5.15 16.27 -9.31
N ILE A 186 3.84 16.12 -9.08
CA ILE A 186 2.80 16.66 -9.96
C ILE A 186 2.87 18.18 -9.99
N THR A 187 2.99 18.81 -8.82
CA THR A 187 3.12 20.27 -8.69
C THR A 187 4.34 20.78 -9.47
N ASN A 188 5.50 20.13 -9.29
CA ASN A 188 6.71 20.52 -10.00
C ASN A 188 6.58 20.36 -11.51
N ALA A 189 5.97 19.27 -11.98
CA ALA A 189 5.72 19.06 -13.41
C ALA A 189 4.81 20.15 -13.99
N LEU A 190 3.74 20.53 -13.29
CA LEU A 190 2.85 21.62 -13.70
C LEU A 190 3.58 22.97 -13.73
N LYS A 191 4.39 23.29 -12.72
CA LYS A 191 5.21 24.52 -12.69
C LYS A 191 6.21 24.57 -13.85
N GLN A 192 6.85 23.46 -14.19
CA GLN A 192 7.74 23.38 -15.36
C GLN A 192 7.00 23.61 -16.68
N GLN A 193 5.71 23.29 -16.75
CA GLN A 193 4.84 23.58 -17.89
C GLN A 193 4.29 25.01 -17.88
N GLY A 194 4.70 25.88 -16.94
CA GLY A 194 4.28 27.26 -16.84
C GLY A 194 2.93 27.50 -16.17
N VAL A 195 2.40 26.51 -15.45
CA VAL A 195 1.12 26.61 -14.73
C VAL A 195 1.34 27.38 -13.42
N ALA A 196 0.89 28.64 -13.36
CA ALA A 196 1.15 29.53 -12.23
C ALA A 196 0.48 29.11 -10.92
N ASN A 197 -0.71 28.47 -10.96
CA ASN A 197 -1.50 28.03 -9.81
C ASN A 197 -1.40 26.51 -9.56
N ALA A 198 -0.23 25.92 -9.88
CA ALA A 198 -0.01 24.46 -9.78
C ALA A 198 -0.33 23.89 -8.39
N ASP A 199 0.03 24.59 -7.30
CA ASP A 199 -0.23 24.14 -5.93
C ASP A 199 -1.74 24.09 -5.64
N GLU A 200 -2.51 25.08 -6.09
CA GLU A 200 -3.97 25.11 -5.93
C GLU A 200 -4.64 23.98 -6.72
N ILE A 201 -4.22 23.76 -7.96
CA ILE A 201 -4.72 22.67 -8.81
C ILE A 201 -4.49 21.33 -8.13
N VAL A 202 -3.30 21.08 -7.63
CA VAL A 202 -2.96 19.81 -6.97
C VAL A 202 -3.77 19.63 -5.68
N ASN A 203 -3.94 20.68 -4.86
CA ASN A 203 -4.77 20.64 -3.67
C ASN A 203 -6.24 20.31 -4.00
N ASN A 204 -6.79 20.92 -5.05
CA ASN A 204 -8.15 20.63 -5.50
C ASN A 204 -8.29 19.20 -6.03
N LEU A 205 -7.28 18.64 -6.69
CA LEU A 205 -7.25 17.23 -7.12
C LEU A 205 -7.18 16.28 -5.94
N ILE A 206 -6.41 16.58 -4.90
CA ILE A 206 -6.37 15.82 -3.66
C ILE A 206 -7.78 15.76 -3.05
N GLN A 207 -8.43 16.91 -2.88
CA GLN A 207 -9.77 16.99 -2.32
C GLN A 207 -10.81 16.25 -3.19
N TYR A 208 -10.69 16.32 -4.51
CA TYR A 208 -11.55 15.56 -5.43
C TYR A 208 -11.38 14.06 -5.22
N THR A 209 -10.13 13.59 -5.12
CA THR A 209 -9.82 12.17 -4.88
C THR A 209 -10.37 11.72 -3.52
N GLU A 210 -10.15 12.47 -2.46
CA GLU A 210 -10.66 12.16 -1.11
C GLU A 210 -12.17 11.97 -1.10
N ARG A 211 -12.92 12.85 -1.77
CA ARG A 211 -14.40 12.77 -1.82
C ARG A 211 -14.94 11.62 -2.66
N ASN A 212 -14.18 11.13 -3.62
CA ASN A 212 -14.69 10.19 -4.62
C ASN A 212 -14.11 8.78 -4.51
N LEU A 213 -12.98 8.61 -3.83
CA LEU A 213 -12.27 7.32 -3.74
C LEU A 213 -13.15 6.22 -3.12
N SER A 214 -13.89 6.54 -2.05
CA SER A 214 -14.79 5.57 -1.41
C SER A 214 -15.85 5.03 -2.38
N LYS A 215 -16.42 5.88 -3.24
CA LYS A 215 -17.44 5.50 -4.21
C LYS A 215 -16.90 4.57 -5.30
N VAL A 216 -15.67 4.83 -5.75
CA VAL A 216 -14.98 3.97 -6.73
C VAL A 216 -14.66 2.60 -6.13
N LEU A 217 -14.14 2.58 -4.91
CA LEU A 217 -13.87 1.34 -4.19
C LEU A 217 -15.16 0.58 -3.89
N MET A 218 -16.23 1.28 -3.48
CA MET A 218 -17.55 0.66 -3.25
C MET A 218 -18.09 -0.02 -4.52
N SER A 219 -17.98 0.64 -5.68
CA SER A 219 -18.37 0.04 -6.97
C SER A 219 -17.60 -1.25 -7.24
N HIS A 220 -16.32 -1.25 -6.95
CA HIS A 220 -15.48 -2.42 -7.18
C HIS A 220 -15.77 -3.55 -6.18
N PHE A 221 -15.89 -3.22 -4.90
CA PHE A 221 -16.19 -4.16 -3.83
C PHE A 221 -17.57 -4.83 -3.99
N SER A 222 -18.58 -4.09 -4.40
CA SER A 222 -19.97 -4.60 -4.55
C SER A 222 -20.11 -5.76 -5.55
N LYS A 223 -19.12 -5.97 -6.41
CA LYS A 223 -19.08 -7.06 -7.39
C LYS A 223 -18.65 -8.40 -6.80
N SER A 224 -17.93 -8.38 -5.66
CA SER A 224 -17.32 -9.59 -5.08
C SER A 224 -17.63 -9.79 -3.61
N PHE A 225 -17.96 -8.71 -2.88
CA PHE A 225 -18.26 -8.77 -1.46
C PHE A 225 -19.77 -8.67 -1.21
N THR A 226 -20.26 -9.60 -0.40
CA THR A 226 -21.66 -9.60 0.09
C THR A 226 -21.79 -8.74 1.35
N ILE A 227 -23.03 -8.46 1.75
CA ILE A 227 -23.35 -7.84 3.05
C ILE A 227 -22.71 -8.63 4.20
N GLU A 228 -22.79 -9.96 4.19
CA GLU A 228 -22.18 -10.81 5.24
C GLU A 228 -20.66 -10.67 5.29
N ASN A 229 -19.98 -10.54 4.13
CA ASN A 229 -18.56 -10.26 4.08
C ASN A 229 -18.23 -8.90 4.73
N LEU A 230 -18.99 -7.85 4.39
CA LEU A 230 -18.79 -6.51 4.99
C LEU A 230 -19.06 -6.50 6.49
N GLN A 231 -20.10 -7.22 6.97
CA GLN A 231 -20.37 -7.36 8.40
C GLN A 231 -19.20 -8.06 9.13
N THR A 232 -18.58 -9.06 8.51
CA THR A 232 -17.41 -9.76 9.06
C THR A 232 -16.20 -8.84 9.10
N LEU A 233 -15.93 -8.11 8.03
CA LEU A 233 -14.87 -7.09 7.98
C LEU A 233 -15.08 -5.98 9.01
N ASN A 234 -16.32 -5.50 9.17
CA ASN A 234 -16.64 -4.47 10.17
C ASN A 234 -16.39 -4.96 11.60
N ARG A 235 -16.67 -6.23 11.91
CA ARG A 235 -16.32 -6.80 13.23
C ARG A 235 -14.81 -6.79 13.48
N LEU A 236 -13.99 -7.13 12.49
CA LEU A 236 -12.54 -7.07 12.60
C LEU A 236 -12.06 -5.62 12.75
N THR A 237 -12.49 -4.73 11.85
CA THR A 237 -11.99 -3.36 11.78
C THR A 237 -12.47 -2.48 12.93
N SER A 238 -13.50 -2.90 13.68
CA SER A 238 -13.97 -2.23 14.91
C SER A 238 -13.17 -2.61 16.16
N LEU A 239 -12.25 -3.56 16.08
CA LEU A 239 -11.43 -3.95 17.23
C LEU A 239 -10.35 -2.91 17.52
N PRO A 240 -10.11 -2.55 18.80
CA PRO A 240 -8.98 -1.69 19.16
C PRO A 240 -7.63 -2.22 18.63
N ALA A 241 -7.41 -3.53 18.74
CA ALA A 241 -6.23 -4.19 18.20
C ALA A 241 -6.00 -3.91 16.71
N TYR A 242 -7.07 -3.89 15.91
CA TYR A 242 -6.98 -3.55 14.49
C TYR A 242 -6.62 -2.08 14.29
N THR A 243 -7.23 -1.18 15.04
CA THR A 243 -6.92 0.26 15.00
C THR A 243 -5.45 0.50 15.31
N HIS A 244 -4.93 -0.11 16.36
CA HIS A 244 -3.52 0.01 16.75
C HIS A 244 -2.57 -0.58 15.69
N ALA A 245 -2.93 -1.70 15.07
CA ALA A 245 -2.17 -2.25 13.96
C ALA A 245 -2.17 -1.32 12.74
N MET A 246 -3.29 -0.66 12.45
CA MET A 246 -3.36 0.33 11.37
C MET A 246 -2.58 1.61 11.70
N ASP A 247 -2.49 2.02 12.98
CA ASP A 247 -1.60 3.12 13.39
C ASP A 247 -0.14 2.81 13.05
N ALA A 248 0.32 1.59 13.35
CA ALA A 248 1.66 1.14 12.98
C ALA A 248 1.86 1.14 11.45
N VAL A 249 0.88 0.64 10.69
CA VAL A 249 0.93 0.62 9.21
C VAL A 249 0.97 2.04 8.65
N VAL A 250 0.15 2.96 9.17
CA VAL A 250 0.12 4.36 8.74
C VAL A 250 1.44 5.07 9.07
N GLU A 251 2.00 4.85 10.26
CA GLU A 251 3.32 5.37 10.62
C GLU A 251 4.38 4.97 9.60
N MET A 252 4.43 3.68 9.25
CA MET A 252 5.39 3.16 8.27
C MET A 252 5.10 3.64 6.85
N SER A 253 3.81 3.70 6.48
CA SER A 253 3.37 4.15 5.14
C SER A 253 3.42 5.65 4.97
N GLY A 254 3.50 6.42 6.06
CA GLY A 254 3.54 7.88 6.06
C GLY A 254 4.73 8.47 5.28
N ASN A 255 5.77 7.66 5.07
CA ASN A 255 6.87 7.98 4.16
C ASN A 255 7.25 6.76 3.31
N PRO A 256 6.47 6.45 2.25
CA PRO A 256 6.73 5.29 1.39
C PRO A 256 8.12 5.30 0.76
N MET A 257 8.65 6.49 0.51
CA MET A 257 9.98 6.65 -0.05
C MET A 257 11.06 6.26 0.96
N LYS A 258 10.89 6.63 2.23
CA LYS A 258 11.81 6.22 3.32
C LYS A 258 11.80 4.70 3.48
N LEU A 259 10.61 4.08 3.47
CA LEU A 259 10.48 2.62 3.54
C LEU A 259 11.20 1.95 2.36
N GLY A 260 10.96 2.45 1.14
CA GLY A 260 11.63 1.96 -0.06
C GLY A 260 13.14 2.07 0.01
N LEU A 261 13.67 3.25 0.38
CA LEU A 261 15.11 3.46 0.53
C LEU A 261 15.72 2.58 1.62
N SER A 262 15.01 2.36 2.74
CA SER A 262 15.47 1.46 3.80
C SER A 262 15.54 0.00 3.34
N LEU A 263 14.59 -0.45 2.54
CA LEU A 263 14.61 -1.81 1.99
C LEU A 263 15.73 -1.99 0.95
N ILE A 264 16.00 -0.96 0.14
CA ILE A 264 17.13 -0.96 -0.80
C ILE A 264 18.46 -1.00 -0.05
N ASP A 265 18.60 -0.28 1.06
CA ASP A 265 19.81 -0.30 1.90
C ASP A 265 20.05 -1.70 2.47
N LYS A 266 19.01 -2.35 2.99
CA LYS A 266 19.08 -3.75 3.45
C LYS A 266 19.44 -4.72 2.31
N MET A 267 18.89 -4.54 1.13
CA MET A 267 19.28 -5.34 -0.04
C MET A 267 20.75 -5.12 -0.41
N ALA A 268 21.24 -3.88 -0.35
CA ALA A 268 22.65 -3.57 -0.60
C ALA A 268 23.57 -4.21 0.46
N ASP A 269 23.16 -4.23 1.73
CA ASP A 269 23.89 -4.95 2.78
C ASP A 269 23.94 -6.47 2.51
N TRP A 270 22.82 -7.05 2.12
CA TRP A 270 22.73 -8.47 1.74
C TRP A 270 23.63 -8.81 0.53
N MET A 271 23.66 -7.92 -0.48
CA MET A 271 24.50 -8.09 -1.67
C MET A 271 26.00 -7.99 -1.39
N ASN A 272 26.41 -7.35 -0.29
CA ASN A 272 27.79 -6.93 -0.08
C ASN A 272 28.81 -8.08 -0.04
N SER A 273 28.38 -9.31 0.29
CA SER A 273 29.24 -10.50 0.27
C SER A 273 29.66 -10.92 -1.14
N ASP A 274 28.72 -10.89 -2.08
CA ASP A 274 28.88 -11.48 -3.42
C ASP A 274 29.08 -10.41 -4.51
N TYR A 275 28.58 -9.18 -4.27
CA TYR A 275 28.57 -8.05 -5.20
C TYR A 275 28.97 -6.72 -4.52
N PRO A 276 30.18 -6.60 -3.93
CA PRO A 276 30.54 -5.43 -3.10
C PRO A 276 30.56 -4.10 -3.86
N ASN A 277 30.95 -4.10 -5.12
CA ASN A 277 31.01 -2.87 -5.92
C ASN A 277 29.61 -2.34 -6.27
N GLU A 278 28.70 -3.24 -6.63
CA GLU A 278 27.30 -2.93 -6.95
C GLU A 278 26.51 -2.55 -5.70
N ALA A 279 26.78 -3.21 -4.57
CA ALA A 279 26.22 -2.85 -3.27
C ALA A 279 26.63 -1.42 -2.89
N GLU A 280 27.90 -1.05 -3.07
CA GLU A 280 28.37 0.31 -2.82
C GLU A 280 27.76 1.33 -3.80
N ALA A 281 27.57 0.96 -5.07
CA ALA A 281 26.88 1.79 -6.05
C ALA A 281 25.42 2.06 -5.65
N LEU A 282 24.69 1.03 -5.19
CA LEU A 282 23.32 1.20 -4.65
C LEU A 282 23.32 2.13 -3.44
N LYS A 283 24.21 1.96 -2.47
CA LYS A 283 24.32 2.82 -1.29
C LYS A 283 24.62 4.27 -1.64
N ARG A 284 25.42 4.53 -2.67
CA ARG A 284 25.66 5.89 -3.17
C ARG A 284 24.36 6.49 -3.77
N SER A 285 23.66 5.73 -4.60
CA SER A 285 22.37 6.17 -5.18
C SER A 285 21.33 6.49 -4.11
N ILE A 286 21.26 5.68 -3.04
CA ILE A 286 20.39 5.95 -1.88
C ILE A 286 20.76 7.30 -1.23
N LYS A 287 22.04 7.55 -0.95
CA LYS A 287 22.50 8.81 -0.33
C LYS A 287 22.18 10.03 -1.21
N GLU A 288 22.32 9.89 -2.53
CA GLU A 288 21.94 10.95 -3.47
C GLU A 288 20.43 11.21 -3.47
N ALA A 289 19.62 10.13 -3.48
CA ALA A 289 18.18 10.24 -3.39
C ALA A 289 17.73 10.90 -2.08
N GLN A 290 18.29 10.49 -0.94
CA GLN A 290 18.02 11.09 0.37
C GLN A 290 18.34 12.60 0.39
N ARG A 291 19.51 13.00 -0.13
CA ARG A 291 19.89 14.42 -0.23
C ARG A 291 18.93 15.22 -1.12
N SER A 292 18.52 14.66 -2.24
CA SER A 292 17.56 15.32 -3.17
C SER A 292 16.18 15.52 -2.55
N LEU A 293 15.84 14.71 -1.55
CA LEU A 293 14.56 14.72 -0.83
C LEU A 293 14.61 15.53 0.48
N GLY A 294 15.79 16.05 0.85
CA GLY A 294 15.99 16.78 2.11
C GLY A 294 15.91 15.91 3.35
N MET A 295 16.22 14.61 3.20
CA MET A 295 16.22 13.61 4.27
C MET A 295 17.62 13.45 4.88
#